data_3c585587c24cd39f82fec68185114164
#
_entry.id   3c585587c24cd39f82fec68185114164
#
_cell.length_a   1.000
_cell.length_b   1.000
_cell.length_c   1.000
_cell.angle_alpha   90.00
_cell.angle_beta   90.00
_cell.angle_gamma   90.00
#
_symmetry.space_group_name_H-M   'P 1'
#
loop_
_entity.id
_entity.type
_entity.pdbx_description
1 polymer ?
#
loop_
_entity_poly.entity_id
_entity_poly.type
_entity_poly.pdbx_seq_one_letter_code
_entity_poly.pdbx_strand_id
1 'polypeptide(L)'
;MTHPHADDYGDFLRGLVNDPKGVSAPTPSSPALARVIAAEVDPSRDGLVIELGPGTGAVTQALLEHGIAAERLVAIEQEPSFVGLMRERFPDVTVCDGDALLFENCIPTRAKVAAVVSGLPLLNLAVPTRRSLLRRALSCQGRGGRFIQLSYGWHPPVSPDANTGLERKVVWRNFPPAHVWTYRKV
;
A
#
# COMPACT_ATOMS: atom_id res chain seq x y z
N MET A 1 -17.05 -13.31 21.16
CA MET A 1 -15.63 -13.54 20.81
C MET A 1 -15.12 -12.26 20.20
N THR A 2 -14.46 -11.47 21.00
CA THR A 2 -13.92 -10.13 20.65
C THR A 2 -12.71 -10.30 19.74
N HIS A 3 -12.69 -9.64 18.61
CA HIS A 3 -11.52 -9.55 17.72
C HIS A 3 -10.49 -8.57 18.32
N PRO A 4 -9.29 -9.02 18.72
CA PRO A 4 -8.32 -8.18 19.43
C PRO A 4 -7.28 -7.52 18.54
N HIS A 5 -7.58 -7.03 17.34
CA HIS A 5 -6.51 -6.60 16.42
C HIS A 5 -6.69 -5.27 15.69
N ALA A 6 -7.80 -4.55 15.85
CA ALA A 6 -7.94 -3.24 15.23
C ALA A 6 -7.26 -2.13 16.06
N ASP A 7 -7.32 -2.24 17.39
CA ASP A 7 -6.77 -1.23 18.31
C ASP A 7 -5.23 -1.23 18.34
N ASP A 8 -4.61 -2.41 18.21
CA ASP A 8 -3.14 -2.60 18.25
C ASP A 8 -2.42 -1.92 17.08
N TYR A 9 -3.05 -1.87 15.90
CA TYR A 9 -2.48 -1.26 14.71
C TYR A 9 -2.61 0.28 14.75
N GLY A 10 -3.73 0.78 15.25
CA GLY A 10 -3.94 2.21 15.46
C GLY A 10 -2.97 2.80 16.50
N ASP A 11 -2.69 2.06 17.56
CA ASP A 11 -1.73 2.47 18.60
C ASP A 11 -0.28 2.41 18.09
N PHE A 12 0.04 1.44 17.23
CA PHE A 12 1.34 1.38 16.56
C PHE A 12 1.57 2.58 15.64
N LEU A 13 0.59 2.96 14.82
CA LEU A 13 0.69 4.13 13.94
C LEU A 13 0.74 5.44 14.73
N ARG A 14 0.00 5.56 15.83
CA ARG A 14 0.08 6.71 16.76
C ARG A 14 1.44 6.82 17.43
N GLY A 15 2.05 5.70 17.81
CA GLY A 15 3.41 5.66 18.32
C GLY A 15 4.43 6.18 17.29
N LEU A 16 4.23 5.88 16.01
CA LEU A 16 5.07 6.35 14.91
C LEU A 16 5.03 7.88 14.74
N VAL A 17 3.87 8.50 14.94
CA VAL A 17 3.67 9.95 14.80
C VAL A 17 4.24 10.71 15.99
N ASN A 18 4.13 10.13 17.20
CA ASN A 18 4.47 10.82 18.45
C ASN A 18 5.92 10.65 18.92
N ASP A 19 6.63 9.63 18.47
CA ASP A 19 8.07 9.43 18.78
C ASP A 19 8.88 8.90 17.59
N PRO A 20 9.27 9.79 16.66
CA PRO A 20 10.04 9.38 15.47
C PRO A 20 11.48 8.93 15.79
N LYS A 21 11.91 8.99 17.06
CA LYS A 21 13.29 8.66 17.49
C LYS A 21 13.40 7.37 18.31
N GLY A 22 12.31 6.80 18.79
CA GLY A 22 12.32 5.72 19.78
C GLY A 22 11.98 4.32 19.27
N VAL A 23 11.29 4.18 18.18
CA VAL A 23 10.97 2.88 17.57
C VAL A 23 11.24 2.99 16.09
N SER A 24 11.75 1.94 15.45
CA SER A 24 12.01 1.86 13.99
C SER A 24 10.79 2.30 13.16
N ALA A 25 10.48 3.60 13.23
CA ALA A 25 9.46 4.22 12.42
C ALA A 25 9.83 3.94 10.96
N PRO A 26 8.93 3.43 10.11
CA PRO A 26 9.20 3.41 8.70
C PRO A 26 9.50 4.85 8.28
N THR A 27 10.78 5.13 8.03
CA THR A 27 11.20 6.39 7.41
C THR A 27 10.29 6.59 6.19
N PRO A 28 9.73 7.79 5.97
CA PRO A 28 8.94 8.06 4.78
C PRO A 28 9.66 7.50 3.56
N SER A 29 8.94 6.82 2.69
CA SER A 29 9.54 6.20 1.50
C SER A 29 10.39 7.24 0.79
N SER A 30 11.68 6.93 0.59
CA SER A 30 12.55 7.85 -0.14
C SER A 30 11.99 8.09 -1.55
N PRO A 31 12.25 9.25 -2.19
CA PRO A 31 11.82 9.49 -3.56
C PRO A 31 12.28 8.39 -4.54
N ALA A 32 13.45 7.79 -4.28
CA ALA A 32 13.96 6.68 -5.08
C ALA A 32 13.10 5.41 -4.93
N LEU A 33 12.69 5.10 -3.69
CA LEU A 33 11.81 3.96 -3.40
C LEU A 33 10.42 4.18 -3.97
N ALA A 34 9.84 5.36 -3.77
CA ALA A 34 8.52 5.71 -4.29
C ALA A 34 8.45 5.58 -5.83
N ARG A 35 9.50 6.03 -6.56
CA ARG A 35 9.57 5.86 -8.02
C ARG A 35 9.65 4.38 -8.44
N VAL A 36 10.39 3.54 -7.70
CA VAL A 36 10.46 2.10 -8.00
C VAL A 36 9.10 1.44 -7.79
N ILE A 37 8.37 1.83 -6.74
CA ILE A 37 7.00 1.35 -6.49
C ILE A 37 6.06 1.79 -7.61
N ALA A 38 6.07 3.08 -7.97
CA ALA A 38 5.22 3.63 -9.02
C ALA A 38 5.47 2.97 -10.38
N ALA A 39 6.72 2.68 -10.72
CA ALA A 39 7.10 2.00 -11.96
C ALA A 39 6.57 0.55 -12.09
N GLU A 40 6.09 -0.05 -10.99
CA GLU A 40 5.39 -1.34 -11.05
C GLU A 40 3.93 -1.22 -11.49
N VAL A 41 3.35 -0.03 -11.47
CA VAL A 41 1.98 0.24 -11.91
C VAL A 41 1.97 0.61 -13.39
N ASP A 42 1.20 -0.10 -14.19
CA ASP A 42 1.01 0.24 -15.61
C ASP A 42 -0.03 1.37 -15.74
N PRO A 43 0.36 2.59 -16.16
CA PRO A 43 -0.55 3.71 -16.26
C PRO A 43 -1.59 3.56 -17.38
N SER A 44 -1.30 2.74 -18.40
CA SER A 44 -2.22 2.46 -19.51
C SER A 44 -3.35 1.50 -19.15
N ARG A 45 -3.20 0.77 -18.03
CA ARG A 45 -4.18 -0.21 -17.58
C ARG A 45 -5.42 0.48 -17.03
N ASP A 46 -6.59 0.18 -17.60
CA ASP A 46 -7.89 0.72 -17.14
C ASP A 46 -8.25 0.26 -15.72
N GLY A 47 -8.85 1.16 -14.94
CA GLY A 47 -9.34 0.93 -13.59
C GLY A 47 -8.66 1.78 -12.51
N LEU A 48 -9.11 1.61 -11.28
CA LEU A 48 -8.59 2.31 -10.11
C LEU A 48 -7.22 1.78 -9.70
N VAL A 49 -6.38 2.65 -9.21
CA VAL A 49 -5.16 2.30 -8.46
C VAL A 49 -5.44 2.58 -6.99
N ILE A 50 -5.32 1.54 -6.17
CA ILE A 50 -5.61 1.63 -4.73
C ILE A 50 -4.28 1.73 -3.98
N GLU A 51 -4.12 2.76 -3.16
CA GLU A 51 -2.97 2.91 -2.27
C GLU A 51 -3.39 2.67 -0.81
N LEU A 52 -2.78 1.68 -0.18
CA LEU A 52 -3.04 1.29 1.21
C LEU A 52 -1.97 1.87 2.13
N GLY A 53 -2.34 2.79 3.01
CA GLY A 53 -1.46 3.47 3.93
C GLY A 53 -0.50 4.45 3.24
N PRO A 54 -1.01 5.53 2.59
CA PRO A 54 -0.19 6.53 1.91
C PRO A 54 0.71 7.31 2.88
N GLY A 55 0.32 7.44 4.14
CA GLY A 55 1.03 8.22 5.15
C GLY A 55 1.23 9.67 4.69
N THR A 56 2.49 10.09 4.50
CA THR A 56 2.81 11.45 4.03
C THR A 56 2.60 11.66 2.52
N GLY A 57 2.23 10.63 1.75
CA GLY A 57 1.92 10.72 0.32
C GLY A 57 3.13 10.67 -0.63
N ALA A 58 4.28 10.14 -0.18
CA ALA A 58 5.45 10.05 -1.04
C ALA A 58 5.23 9.11 -2.24
N VAL A 59 4.53 8.00 -2.04
CA VAL A 59 4.19 7.06 -3.11
C VAL A 59 3.04 7.61 -3.95
N THR A 60 2.04 8.25 -3.35
CA THR A 60 0.98 8.99 -4.06
C THR A 60 1.57 9.98 -5.08
N GLN A 61 2.52 10.82 -4.64
CA GLN A 61 3.21 11.76 -5.51
C GLN A 61 3.91 11.06 -6.68
N ALA A 62 4.62 9.97 -6.40
CA ALA A 62 5.34 9.22 -7.43
C ALA A 62 4.39 8.53 -8.43
N LEU A 63 3.22 8.05 -7.98
CA LEU A 63 2.18 7.48 -8.85
C LEU A 63 1.63 8.54 -9.82
N LEU A 64 1.34 9.75 -9.33
CA LEU A 64 0.90 10.88 -10.16
C LEU A 64 1.97 11.28 -11.17
N GLU A 65 3.23 11.42 -10.73
CA GLU A 65 4.39 11.70 -11.60
C GLU A 65 4.63 10.61 -12.65
N HIS A 66 4.27 9.35 -12.33
CA HIS A 66 4.37 8.21 -13.25
C HIS A 66 3.25 8.19 -14.30
N GLY A 67 2.26 9.07 -14.19
CA GLY A 67 1.18 9.22 -15.17
C GLY A 67 -0.14 8.53 -14.75
N ILE A 68 -0.30 8.16 -13.48
CA ILE A 68 -1.60 7.76 -12.96
C ILE A 68 -2.46 9.02 -12.79
N ALA A 69 -3.61 9.09 -13.46
CA ALA A 69 -4.54 10.20 -13.30
C ALA A 69 -5.11 10.23 -11.87
N ALA A 70 -5.21 11.43 -11.28
CA ALA A 70 -5.61 11.60 -9.88
C ALA A 70 -6.99 11.01 -9.59
N GLU A 71 -7.92 11.12 -10.53
CA GLU A 71 -9.30 10.60 -10.44
C GLU A 71 -9.34 9.06 -10.39
N ARG A 72 -8.27 8.40 -10.79
CA ARG A 72 -8.12 6.94 -10.73
C ARG A 72 -7.45 6.47 -9.44
N LEU A 73 -6.88 7.37 -8.66
CA LEU A 73 -6.14 7.04 -7.45
C LEU A 73 -7.05 7.15 -6.23
N VAL A 74 -7.14 6.05 -5.48
CA VAL A 74 -7.85 5.97 -4.21
C VAL A 74 -6.84 5.65 -3.12
N ALA A 75 -6.59 6.61 -2.25
CA ALA A 75 -5.68 6.49 -1.11
C ALA A 75 -6.49 6.20 0.16
N ILE A 76 -6.16 5.13 0.87
CA ILE A 76 -6.88 4.69 2.07
C ILE A 76 -5.98 4.82 3.28
N GLU A 77 -6.36 5.68 4.20
CA GLU A 77 -5.61 6.03 5.40
C GLU A 77 -6.56 6.12 6.61
N GLN A 78 -6.12 5.61 7.74
CA GLN A 78 -6.93 5.64 8.96
C GLN A 78 -6.42 6.65 10.00
N GLU A 79 -5.19 7.14 9.87
CA GLU A 79 -4.67 8.14 10.81
C GLU A 79 -5.17 9.55 10.41
N PRO A 80 -6.01 10.21 11.26
CA PRO A 80 -6.67 11.46 10.89
C PRO A 80 -5.71 12.57 10.47
N SER A 81 -4.51 12.64 11.05
CA SER A 81 -3.49 13.62 10.70
C SER A 81 -2.97 13.43 9.28
N PHE A 82 -2.78 12.17 8.86
CA PHE A 82 -2.38 11.85 7.49
C PHE A 82 -3.54 12.00 6.50
N VAL A 83 -4.77 11.68 6.89
CA VAL A 83 -5.97 11.93 6.07
C VAL A 83 -6.08 13.42 5.75
N GLY A 84 -5.93 14.30 6.76
CA GLY A 84 -5.93 15.76 6.56
C GLY A 84 -4.81 16.22 5.63
N LEU A 85 -3.58 15.76 5.88
CA LEU A 85 -2.41 16.07 5.06
C LEU A 85 -2.58 15.63 3.60
N MET A 86 -3.11 14.41 3.38
CA MET A 86 -3.34 13.87 2.04
C MET A 86 -4.36 14.69 1.25
N ARG A 87 -5.47 15.08 1.89
CA ARG A 87 -6.51 15.92 1.26
C ARG A 87 -5.99 17.30 0.89
N GLU A 88 -5.13 17.88 1.73
CA GLU A 88 -4.49 19.17 1.45
C GLU A 88 -3.49 19.08 0.29
N ARG A 89 -2.62 18.05 0.30
CA ARG A 89 -1.56 17.89 -0.70
C ARG A 89 -2.04 17.40 -2.05
N PHE A 90 -3.09 16.60 -2.07
CA PHE A 90 -3.61 15.92 -3.27
C PHE A 90 -5.13 16.09 -3.40
N PRO A 91 -5.62 17.32 -3.63
CA PRO A 91 -7.05 17.63 -3.61
C PRO A 91 -7.86 16.86 -4.67
N ASP A 92 -7.21 16.42 -5.75
CA ASP A 92 -7.85 15.68 -6.85
C ASP A 92 -7.81 14.15 -6.66
N VAL A 93 -7.13 13.66 -5.62
CA VAL A 93 -7.08 12.23 -5.27
C VAL A 93 -8.22 11.90 -4.32
N THR A 94 -8.88 10.75 -4.54
CA THR A 94 -9.87 10.27 -3.58
C THR A 94 -9.17 9.77 -2.32
N VAL A 95 -9.32 10.47 -1.20
CA VAL A 95 -8.77 10.06 0.11
C VAL A 95 -9.91 9.51 0.98
N CYS A 96 -9.90 8.19 1.18
CA CYS A 96 -10.83 7.48 2.05
C CYS A 96 -10.24 7.38 3.47
N ASP A 97 -10.98 7.91 4.46
CA ASP A 97 -10.71 7.71 5.88
C ASP A 97 -11.24 6.33 6.27
N GLY A 98 -10.35 5.37 6.46
CA GLY A 98 -10.76 4.00 6.71
C GLY A 98 -9.62 3.00 6.92
N ASP A 99 -10.00 1.81 7.38
CA ASP A 99 -9.07 0.70 7.55
C ASP A 99 -8.64 0.11 6.18
N ALA A 100 -7.37 0.23 5.86
CA ALA A 100 -6.79 -0.30 4.63
C ALA A 100 -6.89 -1.84 4.53
N LEU A 101 -7.08 -2.55 5.64
CA LEU A 101 -7.40 -3.99 5.62
C LEU A 101 -8.82 -4.28 5.12
N LEU A 102 -9.70 -3.28 5.10
CA LEU A 102 -11.07 -3.33 4.61
C LEU A 102 -11.25 -2.43 3.37
N PHE A 103 -10.22 -2.34 2.54
CA PHE A 103 -10.14 -1.42 1.41
C PHE A 103 -11.33 -1.49 0.44
N GLU A 104 -12.01 -2.62 0.37
CA GLU A 104 -13.20 -2.79 -0.48
C GLU A 104 -14.34 -1.85 -0.08
N ASN A 105 -14.38 -1.39 1.17
CA ASN A 105 -15.39 -0.43 1.63
C ASN A 105 -15.16 0.98 1.07
N CYS A 106 -13.94 1.24 0.57
CA CYS A 106 -13.53 2.54 0.04
C CYS A 106 -13.63 2.66 -1.48
N ILE A 107 -14.05 1.61 -2.16
CA ILE A 107 -14.15 1.60 -3.62
C ILE A 107 -15.58 1.29 -4.06
N PRO A 108 -16.05 1.84 -5.19
CA PRO A 108 -17.37 1.53 -5.72
C PRO A 108 -17.53 0.03 -5.97
N THR A 109 -18.71 -0.49 -5.67
CA THR A 109 -19.06 -1.89 -5.96
C THR A 109 -18.84 -2.19 -7.45
N ARG A 110 -18.08 -3.25 -7.74
CA ARG A 110 -17.71 -3.66 -9.12
C ARG A 110 -16.77 -2.71 -9.84
N ALA A 111 -16.10 -1.80 -9.14
CA ALA A 111 -15.06 -1.00 -9.75
C ALA A 111 -13.95 -1.90 -10.34
N LYS A 112 -13.48 -1.56 -11.54
CA LYS A 112 -12.27 -2.18 -12.08
C LYS A 112 -11.07 -1.69 -11.28
N VAL A 113 -10.21 -2.59 -10.84
CA VAL A 113 -8.97 -2.27 -10.14
C VAL A 113 -7.78 -2.66 -11.02
N ALA A 114 -6.95 -1.69 -11.33
CA ALA A 114 -5.74 -1.87 -12.14
C ALA A 114 -4.57 -2.39 -11.32
N ALA A 115 -4.37 -1.82 -10.13
CA ALA A 115 -3.31 -2.21 -9.20
C ALA A 115 -3.68 -1.88 -7.76
N VAL A 116 -3.06 -2.58 -6.82
CA VAL A 116 -3.08 -2.25 -5.39
C VAL A 116 -1.65 -2.06 -4.93
N VAL A 117 -1.34 -0.91 -4.36
CA VAL A 117 -0.03 -0.54 -3.81
C VAL A 117 -0.16 -0.49 -2.30
N SER A 118 0.73 -1.15 -1.57
CA SER A 118 0.64 -1.25 -0.11
C SER A 118 1.92 -0.75 0.56
N GLY A 119 1.76 0.31 1.36
CA GLY A 119 2.73 0.82 2.32
C GLY A 119 2.61 0.18 3.72
N LEU A 120 1.63 -0.70 3.91
CA LEU A 120 1.36 -1.31 5.21
C LEU A 120 2.52 -2.19 5.69
N PRO A 121 2.86 -2.17 6.98
CA PRO A 121 3.89 -3.04 7.56
C PRO A 121 3.37 -4.48 7.74
N LEU A 122 3.15 -5.20 6.63
CA LEU A 122 2.51 -6.51 6.63
C LEU A 122 3.22 -7.53 7.52
N LEU A 123 4.53 -7.41 7.72
CA LEU A 123 5.28 -8.34 8.59
C LEU A 123 4.82 -8.28 10.06
N ASN A 124 4.21 -7.17 10.48
CA ASN A 124 3.65 -7.01 11.83
C ASN A 124 2.25 -7.63 11.96
N LEU A 125 1.62 -8.02 10.85
CA LEU A 125 0.31 -8.65 10.85
C LEU A 125 0.42 -10.18 10.94
N ALA A 126 -0.59 -10.81 11.50
CA ALA A 126 -0.70 -12.27 11.51
C ALA A 126 -0.70 -12.83 10.07
N VAL A 127 -0.06 -13.98 9.87
CA VAL A 127 0.05 -14.62 8.55
C VAL A 127 -1.31 -14.79 7.85
N PRO A 128 -2.39 -15.24 8.53
CA PRO A 128 -3.71 -15.34 7.88
C PRO A 128 -4.24 -14.00 7.37
N THR A 129 -4.05 -12.92 8.13
CA THR A 129 -4.52 -11.56 7.77
C THR A 129 -3.84 -11.06 6.49
N ARG A 130 -2.49 -11.12 6.44
CA ARG A 130 -1.76 -10.66 5.26
C ARG A 130 -1.99 -11.53 4.01
N ARG A 131 -2.20 -12.85 4.20
CA ARG A 131 -2.63 -13.75 3.11
C ARG A 131 -4.03 -13.42 2.60
N SER A 132 -4.96 -13.10 3.51
CA SER A 132 -6.31 -12.70 3.16
C SER A 132 -6.30 -11.38 2.37
N LEU A 133 -5.53 -10.38 2.82
CA LEU A 133 -5.40 -9.10 2.12
C LEU A 133 -4.87 -9.31 0.69
N LEU A 134 -3.75 -10.04 0.51
CA LEU A 134 -3.19 -10.32 -0.81
C LEU A 134 -4.21 -10.99 -1.74
N ARG A 135 -4.89 -12.04 -1.25
CA ARG A 135 -5.89 -12.78 -2.04
C ARG A 135 -7.04 -11.89 -2.47
N ARG A 136 -7.59 -11.05 -1.58
CA ARG A 136 -8.66 -10.11 -1.89
C ARG A 136 -8.20 -9.04 -2.88
N ALA A 137 -7.01 -8.48 -2.66
CA ALA A 137 -6.42 -7.52 -3.57
C ALA A 137 -6.21 -8.09 -4.99
N LEU A 138 -5.73 -9.33 -5.12
CA LEU A 138 -5.60 -9.98 -6.43
C LEU A 138 -6.96 -10.39 -7.02
N SER A 139 -7.97 -10.68 -6.20
CA SER A 139 -9.29 -11.09 -6.66
C SER A 139 -10.11 -9.95 -7.26
N CYS A 140 -9.96 -8.72 -6.78
CA CYS A 140 -10.64 -7.55 -7.33
C CYS A 140 -10.02 -7.03 -8.63
N GLN A 141 -8.85 -7.57 -9.01
CA GLN A 141 -8.12 -7.19 -10.22
C GLN A 141 -8.38 -8.20 -11.36
N GLY A 142 -8.48 -7.72 -12.59
CA GLY A 142 -8.48 -8.57 -13.78
C GLY A 142 -7.09 -9.17 -14.09
N ARG A 143 -6.99 -9.98 -15.16
CA ARG A 143 -5.69 -10.55 -15.61
C ARG A 143 -4.63 -9.45 -15.71
N GLY A 144 -3.43 -9.73 -15.23
CA GLY A 144 -2.30 -8.79 -15.23
C GLY A 144 -2.35 -7.71 -14.14
N GLY A 145 -3.35 -7.71 -13.24
CA GLY A 145 -3.35 -6.87 -12.06
C GLY A 145 -2.21 -7.20 -11.11
N ARG A 146 -1.73 -6.20 -10.38
CA ARG A 146 -0.57 -6.33 -9.50
C ARG A 146 -0.89 -5.86 -8.09
N PHE A 147 -0.43 -6.62 -7.10
CA PHE A 147 -0.30 -6.15 -5.73
C PHE A 147 1.16 -5.85 -5.45
N ILE A 148 1.47 -4.58 -5.20
CA ILE A 148 2.82 -4.08 -4.99
C ILE A 148 3.00 -3.78 -3.51
N GLN A 149 3.95 -4.43 -2.86
CA GLN A 149 4.21 -4.34 -1.43
C GLN A 149 5.61 -3.84 -1.13
N LEU A 150 5.71 -2.77 -0.34
CA LEU A 150 6.94 -2.33 0.28
C LEU A 150 7.27 -3.21 1.50
N SER A 151 8.53 -3.60 1.66
CA SER A 151 9.01 -4.28 2.87
C SER A 151 10.49 -4.01 3.10
N TYR A 152 10.92 -3.99 4.35
CA TYR A 152 12.33 -3.96 4.75
C TYR A 152 12.90 -5.35 5.05
N GLY A 153 12.04 -6.39 5.01
CA GLY A 153 12.44 -7.78 5.23
C GLY A 153 13.00 -8.43 3.96
N TRP A 154 13.98 -9.31 4.12
CA TRP A 154 14.60 -10.08 3.02
C TRP A 154 13.67 -11.15 2.44
N HIS A 155 12.65 -11.56 3.18
CA HIS A 155 11.66 -12.54 2.76
C HIS A 155 10.36 -11.83 2.34
N PRO A 156 9.61 -12.42 1.38
CA PRO A 156 8.34 -11.86 0.99
C PRO A 156 7.37 -11.81 2.18
N PRO A 157 6.65 -10.69 2.39
CA PRO A 157 5.68 -10.58 3.48
C PRO A 157 4.58 -11.64 3.41
N VAL A 158 4.26 -12.10 2.20
CA VAL A 158 3.35 -13.22 1.95
C VAL A 158 4.03 -14.20 1.02
N SER A 159 4.13 -15.46 1.42
CA SER A 159 4.62 -16.53 0.53
C SER A 159 3.61 -16.73 -0.61
N PRO A 160 4.04 -16.71 -1.89
CA PRO A 160 3.15 -16.96 -3.02
C PRO A 160 2.61 -18.40 -2.99
N ASP A 161 1.42 -18.60 -3.49
CA ASP A 161 0.87 -19.92 -3.81
C ASP A 161 1.15 -20.30 -5.27
N ALA A 162 0.70 -21.49 -5.70
CA ALA A 162 0.94 -21.99 -7.05
C ALA A 162 0.34 -21.12 -8.18
N ASN A 163 -0.63 -20.27 -7.85
CA ASN A 163 -1.33 -19.38 -8.79
C ASN A 163 -0.86 -17.93 -8.70
N THR A 164 0.20 -17.67 -7.92
CA THR A 164 0.69 -16.31 -7.66
C THR A 164 2.15 -16.19 -8.09
N GLY A 165 2.38 -15.43 -9.14
CA GLY A 165 3.73 -15.00 -9.54
C GLY A 165 4.27 -13.95 -8.58
N LEU A 166 5.58 -13.98 -8.28
CA LEU A 166 6.25 -13.06 -7.39
C LEU A 166 7.54 -12.54 -8.03
N GLU A 167 7.70 -11.23 -8.06
CA GLU A 167 8.93 -10.54 -8.43
C GLU A 167 9.43 -9.69 -7.28
N ARG A 168 10.75 -9.45 -7.22
CA ARG A 168 11.38 -8.61 -6.20
C ARG A 168 12.32 -7.63 -6.85
N LYS A 169 12.23 -6.35 -6.44
CA LYS A 169 13.24 -5.33 -6.70
C LYS A 169 13.84 -4.85 -5.37
N VAL A 170 15.16 -4.63 -5.34
CA VAL A 170 15.87 -4.09 -4.16
C VAL A 170 16.24 -2.65 -4.43
N VAL A 171 15.89 -1.77 -3.50
CA VAL A 171 16.16 -0.32 -3.60
C VAL A 171 17.28 0.03 -2.62
N TRP A 172 18.51 0.00 -3.10
CA TRP A 172 19.71 0.32 -2.32
C TRP A 172 19.82 1.81 -1.95
N ARG A 173 19.18 2.69 -2.75
CA ARG A 173 19.15 4.15 -2.49
C ARG A 173 18.11 4.56 -1.44
N ASN A 174 17.58 3.61 -0.70
CA ASN A 174 16.78 3.81 0.51
C ASN A 174 17.60 3.35 1.72
N PHE A 175 17.48 4.04 2.84
CA PHE A 175 18.17 3.65 4.08
C PHE A 175 17.16 3.40 5.21
N PRO A 176 17.09 2.17 5.75
CA PRO A 176 17.77 0.96 5.26
C PRO A 176 17.31 0.55 3.85
N PRO A 177 18.05 -0.33 3.14
CA PRO A 177 17.61 -0.86 1.85
C PRO A 177 16.23 -1.48 1.94
N ALA A 178 15.38 -1.18 0.95
CA ALA A 178 13.99 -1.64 0.92
C ALA A 178 13.76 -2.62 -0.23
N HIS A 179 12.76 -3.44 -0.09
CA HIS A 179 12.32 -4.41 -1.08
C HIS A 179 10.93 -4.04 -1.58
N VAL A 180 10.77 -4.03 -2.91
CA VAL A 180 9.47 -3.92 -3.58
C VAL A 180 9.12 -5.31 -4.11
N TRP A 181 8.04 -5.86 -3.59
CA TRP A 181 7.52 -7.18 -3.93
C TRP A 181 6.27 -7.01 -4.79
N THR A 182 6.30 -7.52 -6.00
CA THR A 182 5.19 -7.46 -6.95
C THR A 182 4.57 -8.83 -7.11
N TYR A 183 3.35 -8.98 -6.63
CA TYR A 183 2.53 -10.18 -6.77
C TYR A 183 1.59 -10.02 -7.95
N ARG A 184 1.39 -11.10 -8.73
CA ARG A 184 0.46 -11.14 -9.84
C ARG A 184 -0.23 -12.50 -9.94
N LYS A 185 -1.47 -12.50 -10.39
CA LYS A 185 -2.19 -13.74 -10.69
C LYS A 185 -1.63 -14.35 -11.98
N VAL A 186 -1.24 -15.60 -11.92
CA VAL A 186 -0.75 -16.40 -13.06
C VAL A 186 -1.91 -17.01 -13.82
#